data_82bacc7f6d0007f29b5b9e36adf7d583
#
_entry.id   82bacc7f6d0007f29b5b9e36adf7d583
#
_cell.length_a   1.000
_cell.length_b   1.000
_cell.length_c   1.000
_cell.angle_alpha   90.00
_cell.angle_beta   90.00
_cell.angle_gamma   90.00
#
_symmetry.space_group_name_H-M   'P 1'
#
loop_
_entity.id
_entity.type
_entity.pdbx_description
1 polymer ?
#
loop_
_entity_poly.entity_id
_entity_poly.type
_entity_poly.pdbx_seq_one_letter_code
_entity_poly.pdbx_strand_id
1 'polypeptide(L)'
;IVYNEFKRKYLDDENDHYNIVKKYLLNDTDEFLKKLPDSKLPIIWIHSKYEVNARNWVDFYSRNTKDLNQPYKELTLKTIIDKCGSDFNICLINDESFSDLIPNWNIDIHKVADPIKSNIRELAIAKILDTYGGMLLPDSFICLESLNYIYNTGIQDDKMFVGELLHTNNVNAQECNMETRDNYYPSTKLMGCAKE
;
A
#
# COMPACT_ATOMS: atom_id res chain seq x y z
N ILE A 1 11.50 -37.42 -9.34
CA ILE A 1 12.68 -36.63 -8.92
C ILE A 1 12.47 -35.17 -9.33
N VAL A 2 12.25 -34.88 -10.62
CA VAL A 2 12.06 -33.50 -11.14
C VAL A 2 10.93 -32.72 -10.45
N TYR A 3 9.79 -33.36 -10.17
CA TYR A 3 8.65 -32.74 -9.50
C TYR A 3 8.98 -32.30 -8.07
N ASN A 4 9.75 -33.11 -7.32
CA ASN A 4 10.12 -32.78 -5.94
C ASN A 4 11.18 -31.68 -5.87
N GLU A 5 12.09 -31.60 -6.86
CA GLU A 5 13.04 -30.51 -6.96
C GLU A 5 12.37 -29.19 -7.35
N PHE A 6 11.40 -29.25 -8.27
CA PHE A 6 10.61 -28.08 -8.67
C PHE A 6 9.78 -27.56 -7.50
N LYS A 7 9.08 -28.45 -6.79
CA LYS A 7 8.30 -28.09 -5.60
C LYS A 7 9.16 -27.49 -4.48
N ARG A 8 10.38 -28.04 -4.26
CA ARG A 8 11.30 -27.50 -3.25
C ARG A 8 11.79 -26.12 -3.62
N LYS A 9 12.17 -25.90 -4.87
CA LYS A 9 12.60 -24.60 -5.37
C LYS A 9 11.49 -23.56 -5.24
N TYR A 10 10.25 -23.90 -5.57
CA TYR A 10 9.10 -23.01 -5.47
C TYR A 10 8.82 -22.61 -4.01
N LEU A 11 8.90 -23.57 -3.08
CA LEU A 11 8.72 -23.32 -1.64
C LEU A 11 9.87 -22.47 -1.05
N ASP A 12 11.10 -22.67 -1.54
CA ASP A 12 12.25 -21.87 -1.13
C ASP A 12 12.09 -20.41 -1.61
N ASP A 13 11.66 -20.19 -2.85
CA ASP A 13 11.38 -18.85 -3.39
C ASP A 13 10.24 -18.14 -2.63
N GLU A 14 9.17 -18.85 -2.28
CA GLU A 14 8.08 -18.28 -1.46
C GLU A 14 8.56 -17.88 -0.06
N ASN A 15 9.37 -18.70 0.58
CA ASN A 15 9.95 -18.40 1.89
C ASN A 15 10.91 -17.21 1.82
N ASP A 16 11.69 -17.08 0.76
CA ASP A 16 12.61 -15.95 0.59
C ASP A 16 11.83 -14.64 0.38
N HIS A 17 10.78 -14.66 -0.43
CA HIS A 17 9.89 -13.49 -0.61
C HIS A 17 9.24 -13.10 0.71
N TYR A 18 8.71 -14.06 1.47
CA TYR A 18 8.09 -13.78 2.74
C TYR A 18 9.09 -13.25 3.78
N ASN A 19 10.32 -13.74 3.80
CA ASN A 19 11.36 -13.24 4.69
C ASN A 19 11.72 -11.77 4.41
N ILE A 20 11.66 -11.33 3.16
CA ILE A 20 11.86 -9.93 2.79
C ILE A 20 10.68 -9.09 3.30
N VAL A 21 9.46 -9.51 3.01
CA VAL A 21 8.23 -8.83 3.43
C VAL A 21 8.13 -8.69 4.95
N LYS A 22 8.56 -9.71 5.69
CA LYS A 22 8.51 -9.75 7.16
C LYS A 22 9.20 -8.57 7.83
N LYS A 23 10.21 -7.98 7.21
CA LYS A 23 10.92 -6.79 7.73
C LYS A 23 10.02 -5.57 7.85
N TYR A 24 8.93 -5.52 7.09
CA TYR A 24 8.03 -4.37 6.98
C TYR A 24 6.68 -4.58 7.66
N LEU A 25 6.49 -5.73 8.34
CA LEU A 25 5.25 -6.06 9.04
C LEU A 25 5.05 -5.15 10.25
N LEU A 26 3.88 -4.53 10.33
CA LEU A 26 3.45 -3.77 11.50
C LEU A 26 2.90 -4.67 12.61
N ASN A 27 2.35 -5.82 12.26
CA ASN A 27 1.71 -6.73 13.21
C ASN A 27 2.69 -7.36 14.21
N ASP A 28 4.01 -7.22 13.98
CA ASP A 28 5.06 -7.85 14.80
C ASP A 28 5.48 -6.98 16.00
N THR A 29 5.06 -5.71 16.06
CA THR A 29 5.57 -4.72 17.03
C THR A 29 4.70 -4.47 18.24
N ASP A 30 3.44 -4.90 18.23
CA ASP A 30 2.51 -4.63 19.35
C ASP A 30 2.21 -5.91 20.15
N GLU A 31 2.42 -5.87 21.47
CA GLU A 31 2.04 -6.95 22.40
C GLU A 31 0.56 -7.34 22.32
N PHE A 32 -0.28 -6.45 21.79
CA PHE A 32 -1.72 -6.66 21.58
C PHE A 32 -2.04 -7.50 20.35
N LEU A 33 -1.13 -7.61 19.38
CA LEU A 33 -1.36 -8.24 18.08
C LEU A 33 -0.49 -9.48 17.86
N LYS A 34 -0.32 -10.29 18.90
CA LYS A 34 0.37 -11.59 18.84
C LYS A 34 -0.33 -12.64 17.95
N LYS A 35 -0.82 -12.23 16.79
CA LYS A 35 -1.08 -13.17 15.71
C LYS A 35 0.21 -13.25 14.91
N LEU A 36 0.85 -14.40 14.98
CA LEU A 36 2.00 -14.74 14.14
C LEU A 36 1.63 -14.42 12.68
N PRO A 37 2.45 -13.63 11.99
CA PRO A 37 2.25 -13.38 10.58
C PRO A 37 2.23 -14.71 9.84
N ASP A 38 1.17 -14.96 9.07
CA ASP A 38 1.01 -16.16 8.27
C ASP A 38 1.41 -15.83 6.83
N SER A 39 2.37 -16.58 6.27
CA SER A 39 2.82 -16.44 4.89
C SER A 39 1.71 -16.62 3.84
N LYS A 40 0.58 -17.21 4.25
CA LYS A 40 -0.59 -17.45 3.39
C LYS A 40 -1.57 -16.29 3.34
N LEU A 41 -1.49 -15.36 4.30
CA LEU A 41 -2.39 -14.21 4.30
C LEU A 41 -2.00 -13.20 3.22
N PRO A 42 -2.98 -12.59 2.53
CA PRO A 42 -2.71 -11.51 1.62
C PRO A 42 -2.11 -10.31 2.35
N ILE A 43 -1.47 -9.43 1.60
CA ILE A 43 -0.73 -8.30 2.16
C ILE A 43 -1.50 -7.00 1.93
N ILE A 44 -1.60 -6.18 2.97
CA ILE A 44 -1.94 -4.76 2.83
C ILE A 44 -0.65 -3.96 2.83
N TRP A 45 -0.39 -3.27 1.73
CA TRP A 45 0.73 -2.37 1.57
C TRP A 45 0.31 -0.95 1.92
N ILE A 46 1.06 -0.28 2.78
CA ILE A 46 0.86 1.12 3.13
C ILE A 46 2.16 1.85 2.83
N HIS A 47 2.14 2.71 1.83
CA HIS A 47 3.30 3.50 1.46
C HIS A 47 3.25 4.86 2.16
N SER A 48 4.18 5.09 3.08
CA SER A 48 4.33 6.37 3.77
C SER A 48 5.42 7.22 3.11
N LYS A 49 5.02 8.39 2.65
CA LYS A 49 5.95 9.39 2.13
C LYS A 49 6.52 10.17 3.30
N TYR A 50 7.81 10.00 3.56
CA TYR A 50 8.54 10.82 4.55
C TYR A 50 8.96 12.14 3.91
N GLU A 51 7.99 12.96 3.53
CA GLU A 51 8.26 14.29 3.05
C GLU A 51 8.23 15.26 4.22
N VAL A 52 9.38 15.88 4.49
CA VAL A 52 9.47 16.95 5.46
C VAL A 52 8.69 18.13 4.91
N ASN A 53 7.52 18.41 5.46
CA ASN A 53 6.74 19.59 5.12
C ASN A 53 7.34 20.81 5.85
N ALA A 54 8.63 21.05 5.61
CA ALA A 54 9.34 22.21 6.12
C ALA A 54 8.99 23.41 5.23
N ARG A 55 8.01 24.16 5.62
CA ARG A 55 7.91 25.53 5.15
C ARG A 55 9.05 26.31 5.85
N ASN A 56 10.16 26.51 5.18
CA ASN A 56 11.28 27.34 5.63
C ASN A 56 10.94 28.84 5.63
N TRP A 57 9.81 29.23 6.14
CA TRP A 57 9.42 30.62 6.26
C TRP A 57 9.60 31.01 7.73
N VAL A 58 10.48 31.96 7.99
CA VAL A 58 10.78 32.46 9.32
C VAL A 58 9.63 33.24 9.94
N ASP A 59 8.60 33.57 9.14
CA ASP A 59 7.49 34.40 9.53
C ASP A 59 6.13 33.68 9.45
N PHE A 60 5.20 34.09 10.29
CA PHE A 60 3.80 33.71 10.33
C PHE A 60 3.53 32.22 10.51
N TYR A 61 3.60 31.73 11.76
CA TYR A 61 3.13 30.38 12.14
C TYR A 61 3.74 29.22 11.31
N SER A 62 4.85 29.46 10.64
CA SER A 62 5.57 28.41 9.98
C SER A 62 6.24 27.51 10.99
N ARG A 63 6.12 26.18 10.80
CA ARG A 63 6.77 25.20 11.65
C ARG A 63 8.25 25.15 11.33
N ASN A 64 9.08 25.54 12.29
CA ASN A 64 10.55 25.48 12.19
C ASN A 64 11.10 24.07 12.48
N THR A 65 10.24 23.06 12.61
CA THR A 65 10.66 21.69 12.90
C THR A 65 10.65 20.86 11.63
N LYS A 66 11.62 19.96 11.55
CA LYS A 66 11.68 18.92 10.50
C LYS A 66 10.77 17.72 10.80
N ASP A 67 10.01 17.80 11.88
CA ASP A 67 9.09 16.73 12.27
C ASP A 67 7.95 16.63 11.26
N LEU A 68 7.63 15.42 10.85
CA LEU A 68 6.52 15.15 9.93
C LEU A 68 5.18 15.60 10.51
N ASN A 69 5.07 15.71 11.84
CA ASN A 69 3.91 16.17 12.62
C ASN A 69 2.56 15.74 12.00
N GLN A 70 2.45 14.45 11.79
CA GLN A 70 1.25 13.81 11.26
C GLN A 70 0.74 12.73 12.24
N PRO A 71 0.38 13.11 13.48
CA PRO A 71 -0.03 12.14 14.52
C PRO A 71 -1.28 11.35 14.12
N TYR A 72 -2.07 11.86 13.18
CA TYR A 72 -3.23 11.14 12.65
C TYR A 72 -2.84 9.84 11.91
N LYS A 73 -1.62 9.73 11.37
CA LYS A 73 -1.17 8.52 10.68
C LYS A 73 -1.09 7.32 11.61
N GLU A 74 -0.65 7.52 12.85
CA GLU A 74 -0.67 6.48 13.86
C GLU A 74 -2.09 5.97 14.11
N LEU A 75 -3.05 6.89 14.22
CA LEU A 75 -4.45 6.55 14.40
C LEU A 75 -5.02 5.78 13.20
N THR A 76 -4.76 6.24 11.98
CA THR A 76 -5.25 5.56 10.77
C THR A 76 -4.65 4.17 10.62
N LEU A 77 -3.34 4.01 10.82
CA LEU A 77 -2.67 2.71 10.82
C LEU A 77 -3.27 1.77 11.86
N LYS A 78 -3.53 2.27 13.08
CA LYS A 78 -4.18 1.48 14.13
C LYS A 78 -5.56 0.97 13.70
N THR A 79 -6.38 1.79 13.03
CA THR A 79 -7.69 1.33 12.54
C THR A 79 -7.55 0.20 11.50
N ILE A 80 -6.55 0.26 10.63
CA ILE A 80 -6.28 -0.80 9.66
C ILE A 80 -5.85 -2.08 10.36
N ILE A 81 -4.94 -1.99 11.34
CA ILE A 81 -4.45 -3.13 12.12
C ILE A 81 -5.60 -3.78 12.88
N ASP A 82 -6.42 -2.99 13.57
CA ASP A 82 -7.53 -3.48 14.39
C ASP A 82 -8.59 -4.21 13.55
N LYS A 83 -8.84 -3.76 12.32
CA LYS A 83 -9.92 -4.30 11.47
C LYS A 83 -9.46 -5.37 10.49
N CYS A 84 -8.23 -5.28 10.01
CA CYS A 84 -7.71 -6.15 8.95
C CYS A 84 -6.62 -7.12 9.42
N GLY A 85 -6.03 -6.92 10.61
CA GLY A 85 -4.89 -7.71 11.08
C GLY A 85 -5.17 -9.20 11.30
N SER A 86 -6.45 -9.64 11.29
CA SER A 86 -6.80 -11.06 11.29
C SER A 86 -6.77 -11.72 9.92
N ASP A 87 -6.94 -10.94 8.87
CA ASP A 87 -7.18 -11.42 7.53
C ASP A 87 -6.04 -11.06 6.57
N PHE A 88 -5.14 -10.15 7.02
CA PHE A 88 -4.04 -9.62 6.21
C PHE A 88 -2.75 -9.47 7.01
N ASN A 89 -1.64 -9.63 6.32
CA ASN A 89 -0.35 -9.13 6.75
C ASN A 89 -0.25 -7.62 6.41
N ILE A 90 0.01 -6.76 7.38
CA ILE A 90 0.01 -5.31 7.17
C ILE A 90 1.45 -4.82 7.14
N CYS A 91 1.87 -4.28 6.01
CA CYS A 91 3.23 -3.81 5.76
C CYS A 91 3.27 -2.29 5.58
N LEU A 92 4.14 -1.64 6.34
CA LEU A 92 4.46 -0.23 6.17
C LEU A 92 5.78 -0.10 5.41
N ILE A 93 5.73 0.53 4.25
CA ILE A 93 6.88 0.73 3.37
C ILE A 93 7.11 2.21 3.07
N ASN A 94 8.30 2.53 2.64
CA ASN A 94 8.72 3.87 2.24
C ASN A 94 9.52 3.80 0.93
N ASP A 95 10.02 4.94 0.46
CA ASP A 95 10.81 5.00 -0.77
C ASP A 95 12.11 4.16 -0.72
N GLU A 96 12.69 4.00 0.47
CA GLU A 96 13.91 3.19 0.67
C GLU A 96 13.64 1.69 0.56
N SER A 97 12.42 1.27 0.92
CA SER A 97 12.01 -0.14 0.86
C SER A 97 11.97 -0.70 -0.57
N PHE A 98 11.89 0.16 -1.59
CA PHE A 98 11.81 -0.28 -2.98
C PHE A 98 13.04 -1.06 -3.43
N SER A 99 14.23 -0.71 -2.94
CA SER A 99 15.47 -1.41 -3.26
C SER A 99 15.49 -2.84 -2.73
N ASP A 100 14.84 -3.09 -1.60
CA ASP A 100 14.76 -4.42 -0.99
C ASP A 100 13.65 -5.27 -1.60
N LEU A 101 12.49 -4.63 -1.89
CA LEU A 101 11.29 -5.33 -2.34
C LEU A 101 11.27 -5.61 -3.84
N ILE A 102 11.89 -4.75 -4.66
CA ILE A 102 11.83 -4.87 -6.11
C ILE A 102 13.16 -5.38 -6.65
N PRO A 103 13.19 -6.56 -7.28
CA PRO A 103 14.40 -7.08 -7.90
C PRO A 103 15.01 -6.10 -8.92
N ASN A 104 16.32 -5.92 -8.85
CA ASN A 104 17.08 -5.02 -9.73
C ASN A 104 16.63 -3.55 -9.71
N TRP A 105 16.04 -3.08 -8.62
CA TRP A 105 15.73 -1.67 -8.45
C TRP A 105 17.00 -0.86 -8.29
N ASN A 106 17.27 0.04 -9.24
CA ASN A 106 18.49 0.87 -9.27
C ASN A 106 18.18 2.37 -9.35
N ILE A 107 16.93 2.76 -9.11
CA ILE A 107 16.48 4.15 -9.19
C ILE A 107 16.66 4.81 -7.83
N ASP A 108 17.51 5.84 -7.76
CA ASP A 108 17.63 6.71 -6.60
C ASP A 108 16.53 7.78 -6.64
N ILE A 109 15.46 7.51 -5.92
CA ILE A 109 14.27 8.35 -5.93
C ILE A 109 14.52 9.73 -5.28
N HIS A 110 15.55 9.85 -4.44
CA HIS A 110 15.91 11.10 -3.79
C HIS A 110 16.53 12.12 -4.76
N LYS A 111 17.07 11.64 -5.89
CA LYS A 111 17.63 12.48 -6.95
C LYS A 111 16.59 12.95 -7.97
N VAL A 112 15.36 12.53 -7.82
CA VAL A 112 14.28 12.83 -8.78
C VAL A 112 13.30 13.81 -8.17
N ALA A 113 12.89 14.81 -8.96
CA ALA A 113 11.87 15.81 -8.56
C ALA A 113 10.48 15.41 -9.05
N ASP A 114 9.43 15.99 -8.42
CA ASP A 114 8.07 15.87 -8.92
C ASP A 114 7.91 16.62 -10.28
N PRO A 115 7.05 16.13 -11.18
CA PRO A 115 6.09 15.01 -10.99
C PRO A 115 6.68 13.62 -11.26
N ILE A 116 7.93 13.52 -11.74
CA ILE A 116 8.55 12.24 -12.10
C ILE A 116 8.70 11.34 -10.88
N LYS A 117 9.04 11.88 -9.72
CA LYS A 117 9.13 11.14 -8.46
C LYS A 117 7.82 10.42 -8.13
N SER A 118 6.70 11.10 -8.27
CA SER A 118 5.37 10.51 -8.02
C SER A 118 5.08 9.35 -8.98
N ASN A 119 5.41 9.50 -10.26
CA ASN A 119 5.23 8.43 -11.26
C ASN A 119 6.12 7.22 -10.97
N ILE A 120 7.36 7.45 -10.50
CA ILE A 120 8.28 6.36 -10.11
C ILE A 120 7.73 5.61 -8.89
N ARG A 121 7.15 6.31 -7.90
CA ARG A 121 6.50 5.70 -6.74
C ARG A 121 5.32 4.80 -7.18
N GLU A 122 4.49 5.27 -8.09
CA GLU A 122 3.37 4.49 -8.63
C GLU A 122 3.87 3.24 -9.37
N LEU A 123 4.92 3.39 -10.18
CA LEU A 123 5.56 2.24 -10.85
C LEU A 123 6.12 1.24 -9.83
N ALA A 124 6.78 1.71 -8.78
CA ALA A 124 7.33 0.85 -7.73
C ALA A 124 6.22 0.06 -7.03
N ILE A 125 5.14 0.72 -6.66
CA ILE A 125 3.98 0.06 -6.03
C ILE A 125 3.34 -0.96 -6.98
N ALA A 126 3.17 -0.63 -8.26
CA ALA A 126 2.66 -1.59 -9.24
C ALA A 126 3.54 -2.84 -9.35
N LYS A 127 4.87 -2.68 -9.33
CA LYS A 127 5.82 -3.82 -9.31
C LYS A 127 5.75 -4.63 -8.02
N ILE A 128 5.56 -4.00 -6.87
CA ILE A 128 5.39 -4.70 -5.59
C ILE A 128 4.10 -5.54 -5.62
N LEU A 129 3.00 -4.96 -6.09
CA LEU A 129 1.75 -5.69 -6.24
C LEU A 129 1.86 -6.86 -7.22
N ASP A 130 2.53 -6.68 -8.35
CA ASP A 130 2.82 -7.73 -9.33
C ASP A 130 3.64 -8.89 -8.71
N THR A 131 4.66 -8.57 -7.93
CA THR A 131 5.56 -9.56 -7.34
C THR A 131 4.96 -10.30 -6.14
N TYR A 132 4.29 -9.58 -5.26
CA TYR A 132 3.84 -10.11 -3.96
C TYR A 132 2.33 -10.23 -3.85
N GLY A 133 1.58 -9.65 -4.75
CA GLY A 133 0.13 -9.51 -4.64
C GLY A 133 -0.30 -8.58 -3.50
N GLY A 134 -1.57 -8.66 -3.16
CA GLY A 134 -2.14 -7.92 -2.04
C GLY A 134 -2.88 -6.65 -2.47
N MET A 135 -3.00 -5.71 -1.54
CA MET A 135 -3.75 -4.48 -1.73
C MET A 135 -2.99 -3.27 -1.21
N LEU A 136 -2.94 -2.20 -1.99
CA LEU A 136 -2.43 -0.90 -1.56
C LEU A 136 -3.54 -0.09 -0.87
N LEU A 137 -3.23 0.49 0.28
CA LEU A 137 -4.04 1.51 0.94
C LEU A 137 -3.24 2.79 1.16
N PRO A 138 -3.86 3.98 1.07
CA PRO A 138 -3.21 5.21 1.48
C PRO A 138 -3.03 5.26 3.01
N ASP A 139 -1.97 5.90 3.47
CA ASP A 139 -1.66 6.05 4.89
C ASP A 139 -2.66 6.94 5.67
N SER A 140 -3.54 7.61 4.96
CA SER A 140 -4.66 8.40 5.49
C SER A 140 -6.00 7.64 5.55
N PHE A 141 -6.00 6.34 5.22
CA PHE A 141 -7.22 5.52 5.19
C PHE A 141 -7.71 5.21 6.60
N ILE A 142 -8.99 5.45 6.85
CA ILE A 142 -9.66 5.05 8.11
C ILE A 142 -10.46 3.79 7.83
N CYS A 143 -10.07 2.70 8.47
CA CYS A 143 -10.70 1.40 8.30
C CYS A 143 -11.80 1.20 9.36
N LEU A 144 -13.03 1.02 8.93
CA LEU A 144 -14.17 0.79 9.83
C LEU A 144 -14.56 -0.69 9.92
N GLU A 145 -14.30 -1.45 8.85
CA GLU A 145 -14.62 -2.87 8.73
C GLU A 145 -13.48 -3.62 8.03
N SER A 146 -13.46 -4.97 8.13
CA SER A 146 -12.48 -5.79 7.40
C SER A 146 -12.63 -5.62 5.89
N LEU A 147 -11.50 -5.46 5.22
CA LEU A 147 -11.45 -5.32 3.76
C LEU A 147 -11.40 -6.67 3.03
N ASN A 148 -11.52 -7.77 3.76
CA ASN A 148 -11.43 -9.13 3.20
C ASN A 148 -12.46 -9.37 2.09
N TYR A 149 -13.69 -8.91 2.26
CA TYR A 149 -14.72 -9.03 1.25
C TYR A 149 -14.39 -8.25 -0.03
N ILE A 150 -13.95 -7.00 0.12
CA ILE A 150 -13.57 -6.14 -1.01
C ILE A 150 -12.40 -6.74 -1.78
N TYR A 151 -11.37 -7.20 -1.06
CA TYR A 151 -10.20 -7.82 -1.66
C TYR A 151 -10.57 -9.08 -2.45
N ASN A 152 -11.24 -10.03 -1.81
CA ASN A 152 -11.59 -11.31 -2.44
C ASN A 152 -12.54 -11.14 -3.63
N THR A 153 -13.45 -10.16 -3.58
CA THR A 153 -14.33 -9.85 -4.71
C THR A 153 -13.55 -9.21 -5.86
N GLY A 154 -12.61 -8.31 -5.52
CA GLY A 154 -11.84 -7.56 -6.51
C GLY A 154 -10.84 -8.40 -7.30
N ILE A 155 -10.29 -9.47 -6.69
CA ILE A 155 -9.31 -10.36 -7.33
C ILE A 155 -9.93 -11.59 -8.01
N GLN A 156 -11.28 -11.69 -8.08
CA GLN A 156 -11.94 -12.82 -8.74
C GLN A 156 -11.48 -12.93 -10.20
N ASP A 157 -11.31 -14.16 -10.68
CA ASP A 157 -10.84 -14.48 -12.04
C ASP A 157 -9.43 -13.94 -12.34
N ASP A 158 -8.55 -13.92 -11.35
CA ASP A 158 -7.15 -13.42 -11.44
C ASP A 158 -7.05 -11.98 -11.96
N LYS A 159 -8.06 -11.17 -11.65
CA LYS A 159 -8.10 -9.77 -12.04
C LYS A 159 -7.47 -8.88 -10.98
N MET A 160 -6.96 -7.74 -11.41
CA MET A 160 -6.65 -6.63 -10.53
C MET A 160 -7.87 -5.71 -10.40
N PHE A 161 -7.96 -5.01 -9.28
CA PHE A 161 -8.94 -3.96 -9.08
C PHE A 161 -8.26 -2.63 -8.76
N VAL A 162 -8.95 -1.55 -9.11
CA VAL A 162 -8.50 -0.17 -8.87
C VAL A 162 -9.67 0.60 -8.29
N GLY A 163 -9.40 1.43 -7.28
CA GLY A 163 -10.41 2.29 -6.70
C GLY A 163 -10.86 3.40 -7.64
N GLU A 164 -11.98 4.01 -7.32
CA GLU A 164 -12.49 5.18 -8.03
C GLU A 164 -12.11 6.46 -7.29
N LEU A 165 -11.68 7.48 -8.04
CA LEU A 165 -11.48 8.82 -7.51
C LEU A 165 -12.81 9.59 -7.53
N LEU A 166 -13.47 9.65 -6.38
CA LEU A 166 -14.66 10.50 -6.20
C LEU A 166 -14.22 11.93 -5.97
N HIS A 167 -14.53 12.80 -6.91
CA HIS A 167 -14.30 14.24 -6.76
C HIS A 167 -15.61 14.92 -6.34
N THR A 168 -15.58 15.77 -5.31
CA THR A 168 -16.77 16.44 -4.75
C THR A 168 -17.57 17.20 -5.82
N ASN A 169 -16.88 17.79 -6.79
CA ASN A 169 -17.54 18.48 -7.90
C ASN A 169 -18.26 17.53 -8.86
N ASN A 170 -17.76 16.28 -8.99
CA ASN A 170 -18.40 15.28 -9.85
C ASN A 170 -19.63 14.68 -9.17
N VAL A 171 -19.61 14.52 -7.85
CA VAL A 171 -20.76 14.06 -7.08
C VAL A 171 -21.92 15.06 -7.20
N ASN A 172 -21.63 16.36 -7.05
CA ASN A 172 -22.62 17.42 -7.20
C ASN A 172 -23.16 17.53 -8.66
N ALA A 173 -22.30 17.26 -9.65
CA ALA A 173 -22.69 17.25 -11.05
C ALA A 173 -23.57 16.02 -11.40
N GLN A 174 -23.31 14.87 -10.75
CA GLN A 174 -24.12 13.65 -10.91
C GLN A 174 -25.52 13.79 -10.30
N GLU A 175 -25.67 14.56 -9.22
CA GLU A 175 -26.99 14.85 -8.65
C GLU A 175 -27.83 15.77 -9.57
N CYS A 176 -27.16 16.60 -10.37
CA CYS A 176 -27.81 17.55 -11.29
C CYS A 176 -28.05 17.02 -12.71
N ASN A 177 -27.27 16.03 -13.18
CA ASN A 177 -27.35 15.50 -14.56
C ASN A 177 -27.18 13.98 -14.59
N MET A 178 -28.26 13.25 -14.87
CA MET A 178 -28.25 11.79 -15.02
C MET A 178 -27.36 11.26 -16.17
N GLU A 179 -26.89 12.12 -17.08
CA GLU A 179 -26.11 11.74 -18.27
C GLU A 179 -24.59 11.59 -18.03
N THR A 180 -24.07 11.97 -16.85
CA THR A 180 -22.63 11.90 -16.56
C THR A 180 -22.21 10.69 -15.74
N ARG A 181 -23.06 9.66 -15.61
CA ARG A 181 -22.79 8.44 -14.82
C ARG A 181 -21.68 7.54 -15.37
N ASP A 182 -21.22 7.78 -16.59
CA ASP A 182 -20.28 6.89 -17.28
C ASP A 182 -18.79 7.26 -17.14
N ASN A 183 -18.46 8.31 -16.41
CA ASN A 183 -17.07 8.73 -16.24
C ASN A 183 -16.46 8.09 -14.98
N TYR A 184 -15.85 6.92 -15.14
CA TYR A 184 -15.03 6.29 -14.12
C TYR A 184 -13.62 6.89 -14.12
N TYR A 185 -13.21 7.43 -12.98
CA TYR A 185 -11.86 7.95 -12.78
C TYR A 185 -11.06 7.00 -11.88
N PRO A 186 -10.16 6.18 -12.44
CA PRO A 186 -9.37 5.26 -11.63
C PRO A 186 -8.43 5.99 -10.69
N SER A 187 -8.27 5.46 -9.49
CA SER A 187 -7.36 6.00 -8.47
C SER A 187 -6.28 4.98 -8.11
N THR A 188 -5.02 5.33 -8.35
CA THR A 188 -3.87 4.53 -7.97
C THR A 188 -3.64 4.46 -6.45
N LYS A 189 -4.43 5.19 -5.65
CA LYS A 189 -4.33 5.16 -4.18
C LYS A 189 -4.91 3.91 -3.55
N LEU A 190 -5.82 3.25 -4.24
CA LEU A 190 -6.40 1.97 -3.84
C LEU A 190 -6.29 1.01 -5.03
N MET A 191 -5.48 0.00 -4.91
CA MET A 191 -5.28 -1.02 -5.94
C MET A 191 -5.07 -2.37 -5.27
N GLY A 192 -5.42 -3.44 -5.96
CA GLY A 192 -5.11 -4.77 -5.47
C GLY A 192 -5.11 -5.80 -6.61
N CYS A 193 -4.34 -6.87 -6.39
CA CYS A 193 -4.28 -8.02 -7.29
C CYS A 193 -4.02 -9.30 -6.48
N ALA A 194 -4.29 -10.43 -7.11
CA ALA A 194 -3.83 -11.71 -6.61
C ALA A 194 -2.31 -11.79 -6.74
N LYS A 195 -1.69 -12.67 -5.96
CA LYS A 195 -0.30 -13.08 -6.20
C LYS A 195 -0.30 -14.11 -7.32
N GLU A 196 0.50 -13.90 -8.36
CA GLU A 196 0.74 -14.91 -9.41
C GLU A 196 1.54 -16.11 -8.89
#